data_ac779a3279cf13f081f57ad08b641903
#
_entry.id   ac779a3279cf13f081f57ad08b641903
#
_cell.length_a   1.000
_cell.length_b   1.000
_cell.length_c   1.000
_cell.angle_alpha   90.00
_cell.angle_beta   90.00
_cell.angle_gamma   90.00
#
_symmetry.space_group_name_H-M   'P 1'
#
loop_
_entity.id
_entity.type
_entity.pdbx_description
1 polymer ?
#
loop_
_entity_poly.entity_id
_entity_poly.type
_entity_poly.pdbx_seq_one_letter_code
_entity_poly.pdbx_strand_id
1 'polypeptide(L)'
;KGVDRINLITDATSLAGLPDGEYGALPDRAVTKIGGKIVLAGTDTLAGSALSMNMVYQNAAKFAPLTLSELSKISSLNAAKILGKEADIGSLEVGKLADLVLLDSESKVCATMIEGEWKYVNDDWKEALSSQ
;
A
#
# COMPACT_ATOMS: atom_id res chain seq x y z
N LYS A 1 16.02 2.02 14.25
CA LYS A 1 15.17 3.04 14.98
C LYS A 1 14.00 2.42 15.73
N GLY A 2 13.75 1.15 15.54
CA GLY A 2 12.58 0.44 16.07
C GLY A 2 11.31 0.71 15.27
N VAL A 3 10.42 -0.29 15.24
CA VAL A 3 9.18 -0.29 14.42
C VAL A 3 8.20 0.82 14.80
N ASP A 4 8.25 1.33 16.02
CA ASP A 4 7.37 2.41 16.50
C ASP A 4 7.62 3.77 15.82
N ARG A 5 8.72 3.91 15.10
CA ARG A 5 9.16 5.16 14.47
C ARG A 5 9.26 5.06 12.95
N ILE A 6 8.63 4.05 12.37
CA ILE A 6 8.65 3.79 10.94
C ILE A 6 7.22 3.83 10.41
N ASN A 7 7.02 4.51 9.29
CA ASN A 7 5.81 4.39 8.48
C ASN A 7 6.19 3.97 7.08
N LEU A 8 5.40 3.09 6.50
CA LEU A 8 5.45 2.81 5.07
C LEU A 8 4.64 3.88 4.32
N ILE A 9 5.21 4.35 3.23
CA ILE A 9 4.55 5.27 2.30
C ILE A 9 4.81 4.80 0.88
N THR A 10 3.93 5.10 -0.04
CA THR A 10 4.13 4.81 -1.46
C THR A 10 5.02 5.84 -2.13
N ASP A 11 4.94 7.09 -1.71
CA ASP A 11 5.52 8.24 -2.39
C ASP A 11 5.19 8.24 -3.90
N ALA A 12 3.96 7.78 -4.21
CA ALA A 12 3.53 7.53 -5.56
C ALA A 12 3.22 8.83 -6.30
N THR A 13 3.69 8.92 -7.53
CA THR A 13 3.36 10.02 -8.44
C THR A 13 2.01 9.79 -9.12
N SER A 14 1.56 10.76 -9.91
CA SER A 14 0.34 10.66 -10.74
C SER A 14 0.39 9.55 -11.81
N LEU A 15 1.55 8.94 -12.04
CA LEU A 15 1.71 7.81 -12.96
C LEU A 15 1.43 6.44 -12.30
N ALA A 16 1.15 6.40 -11.00
CA ALA A 16 0.74 5.16 -10.35
C ALA A 16 -0.57 4.65 -10.96
N GLY A 17 -0.62 3.34 -11.23
CA GLY A 17 -1.77 2.71 -11.88
C GLY A 17 -1.80 2.80 -13.41
N LEU A 18 -0.98 3.64 -14.05
CA LEU A 18 -0.87 3.68 -15.51
C LEU A 18 0.02 2.52 -16.03
N PRO A 19 -0.10 2.14 -17.31
CA PRO A 19 0.79 1.15 -17.93
C PRO A 19 2.26 1.58 -17.87
N ASP A 20 3.18 0.63 -18.08
CA ASP A 20 4.58 0.95 -18.29
C ASP A 20 4.77 1.64 -19.63
N GLY A 21 5.68 2.60 -19.71
CA GLY A 21 5.92 3.39 -20.91
C GLY A 21 6.55 4.75 -20.65
N GLU A 22 6.74 5.50 -21.70
CA GLU A 22 7.23 6.86 -21.63
C GLU A 22 6.08 7.85 -21.46
N TYR A 23 6.28 8.81 -20.57
CA TYR A 23 5.32 9.87 -20.26
C TYR A 23 6.00 11.23 -20.41
N GLY A 24 5.38 12.08 -21.21
CA GLY A 24 5.79 13.47 -21.31
C GLY A 24 5.38 14.23 -20.07
N ALA A 25 6.34 14.96 -19.51
CA ALA A 25 6.14 16.08 -18.59
C ALA A 25 5.55 15.80 -17.19
N LEU A 26 6.39 15.50 -16.25
CA LEU A 26 6.49 16.47 -15.15
C LEU A 26 7.09 17.73 -15.80
N PRO A 27 6.68 18.97 -15.39
CA PRO A 27 7.08 20.15 -16.13
C PRO A 27 8.57 20.08 -16.52
N ASP A 28 8.89 20.06 -17.79
CA ASP A 28 10.20 20.07 -18.40
C ASP A 28 11.00 18.76 -18.49
N ARG A 29 10.49 17.60 -18.10
CA ARG A 29 11.24 16.33 -18.22
C ARG A 29 10.34 15.15 -18.62
N ALA A 30 10.72 14.44 -19.67
CA ALA A 30 10.16 13.15 -20.00
C ALA A 30 10.62 12.11 -18.94
N VAL A 31 9.72 11.21 -18.56
CA VAL A 31 9.99 10.12 -17.63
C VAL A 31 9.53 8.79 -18.20
N THR A 32 10.17 7.73 -17.79
CA THR A 32 9.79 6.36 -18.14
C THR A 32 9.29 5.65 -16.89
N LYS A 33 8.08 5.10 -16.95
CA LYS A 33 7.56 4.19 -15.94
C LYS A 33 7.96 2.77 -16.28
N ILE A 34 8.59 2.08 -15.35
CA ILE A 34 9.00 0.66 -15.47
C ILE A 34 8.63 -0.05 -14.16
N GLY A 35 7.56 -0.86 -14.18
CA GLY A 35 7.04 -1.49 -12.98
C GLY A 35 6.65 -0.47 -11.92
N GLY A 36 7.24 -0.58 -10.73
CA GLY A 36 7.02 0.36 -9.62
C GLY A 36 7.94 1.57 -9.60
N LYS A 37 8.81 1.75 -10.59
CA LYS A 37 9.79 2.84 -10.68
C LYS A 37 9.39 3.86 -11.73
N ILE A 38 9.75 5.11 -11.48
CA ILE A 38 9.74 6.17 -12.48
C ILE A 38 11.15 6.72 -12.56
N VAL A 39 11.72 6.70 -13.76
CA VAL A 39 13.08 7.19 -14.03
C VAL A 39 13.03 8.33 -15.05
N LEU A 40 14.04 9.18 -15.06
CA LEU A 40 14.20 10.19 -16.12
C LEU A 40 14.43 9.44 -17.44
N ALA A 41 13.72 9.84 -18.50
CA ALA A 41 13.80 9.20 -19.80
C ALA A 41 15.24 9.09 -20.30
N GLY A 42 15.60 7.90 -20.81
CA GLY A 42 16.93 7.60 -21.30
C GLY A 42 18.01 7.44 -20.21
N THR A 43 17.64 7.38 -18.92
CA THR A 43 18.57 7.21 -17.80
C THR A 43 18.04 6.22 -16.77
N ASP A 44 18.90 5.81 -15.81
CA ASP A 44 18.52 5.02 -14.63
C ASP A 44 18.24 5.90 -13.40
N THR A 45 18.20 7.23 -13.57
CA THR A 45 17.99 8.15 -12.46
C THR A 45 16.54 8.09 -11.98
N LEU A 46 16.35 7.70 -10.72
CA LEU A 46 15.04 7.64 -10.10
C LEU A 46 14.40 9.03 -10.05
N ALA A 47 13.18 9.14 -10.57
CA ALA A 47 12.38 10.36 -10.61
C ALA A 47 11.08 10.24 -9.80
N GLY A 48 10.75 9.05 -9.29
CA GLY A 48 9.58 8.84 -8.46
C GLY A 48 9.22 7.37 -8.27
N SER A 49 8.10 7.16 -7.60
CA SER A 49 7.50 5.85 -7.34
C SER A 49 6.14 5.74 -8.03
N ALA A 50 5.81 4.53 -8.46
CA ALA A 50 4.47 4.14 -8.90
C ALA A 50 3.97 2.90 -8.13
N LEU A 51 4.55 2.65 -6.95
CA LEU A 51 4.16 1.54 -6.09
C LEU A 51 2.79 1.80 -5.45
N SER A 52 1.95 0.78 -5.42
CA SER A 52 0.77 0.72 -4.56
C SER A 52 1.17 0.28 -3.14
N MET A 53 0.31 0.53 -2.14
CA MET A 53 0.64 0.24 -0.74
C MET A 53 0.88 -1.25 -0.47
N ASN A 54 0.15 -2.15 -1.15
CA ASN A 54 0.41 -3.58 -1.05
C ASN A 54 1.79 -3.98 -1.59
N MET A 55 2.29 -3.33 -2.66
CA MET A 55 3.65 -3.56 -3.17
C MET A 55 4.71 -3.05 -2.18
N VAL A 56 4.46 -1.91 -1.54
CA VAL A 56 5.33 -1.40 -0.47
C VAL A 56 5.38 -2.36 0.71
N TYR A 57 4.21 -2.89 1.12
CA TYR A 57 4.09 -3.89 2.18
C TYR A 57 4.90 -5.17 1.83
N GLN A 58 4.71 -5.71 0.62
CA GLN A 58 5.45 -6.87 0.12
C GLN A 58 6.96 -6.63 0.12
N ASN A 59 7.40 -5.46 -0.31
CA ASN A 59 8.82 -5.08 -0.30
C ASN A 59 9.36 -5.00 1.13
N ALA A 60 8.61 -4.41 2.07
CA ALA A 60 9.01 -4.35 3.48
C ALA A 60 9.14 -5.75 4.09
N ALA A 61 8.19 -6.65 3.82
CA ALA A 61 8.23 -8.04 4.25
C ALA A 61 9.44 -8.80 3.69
N LYS A 62 9.84 -8.48 2.45
CA LYS A 62 10.96 -9.13 1.77
C LYS A 62 12.33 -8.61 2.23
N PHE A 63 12.44 -7.31 2.51
CA PHE A 63 13.73 -6.66 2.76
C PHE A 63 14.09 -6.53 4.23
N ALA A 64 13.12 -6.72 5.14
CA ALA A 64 13.35 -6.59 6.57
C ALA A 64 12.80 -7.82 7.33
N PRO A 65 13.49 -8.29 8.38
CA PRO A 65 13.03 -9.41 9.21
C PRO A 65 11.92 -8.96 10.17
N LEU A 66 10.77 -8.55 9.61
CA LEU A 66 9.62 -8.06 10.36
C LEU A 66 8.56 -9.16 10.50
N THR A 67 7.94 -9.24 11.67
CA THR A 67 6.75 -10.05 11.88
C THR A 67 5.52 -9.42 11.19
N LEU A 68 4.47 -10.20 10.96
CA LEU A 68 3.21 -9.68 10.41
C LEU A 68 2.63 -8.55 11.26
N SER A 69 2.73 -8.65 12.59
CA SER A 69 2.28 -7.60 13.52
C SER A 69 3.08 -6.30 13.34
N GLU A 70 4.40 -6.40 13.17
CA GLU A 70 5.24 -5.24 12.94
C GLU A 70 4.97 -4.60 11.57
N LEU A 71 4.78 -5.42 10.53
CA LEU A 71 4.37 -4.95 9.20
C LEU A 71 3.04 -4.22 9.24
N SER A 72 2.03 -4.78 9.91
CA SER A 72 0.73 -4.12 10.12
C SER A 72 0.90 -2.78 10.86
N LYS A 73 1.71 -2.76 11.90
CA LYS A 73 1.98 -1.56 12.69
C LYS A 73 2.59 -0.43 11.85
N ILE A 74 3.63 -0.72 11.09
CA ILE A 74 4.31 0.28 10.25
C ILE A 74 3.52 0.71 9.01
N SER A 75 2.57 -0.11 8.56
CA SER A 75 1.71 0.20 7.41
C SER A 75 0.41 0.90 7.77
N SER A 76 -0.01 0.87 9.04
CA SER A 76 -1.33 1.35 9.45
C SER A 76 -1.32 2.11 10.77
N LEU A 77 -1.07 1.43 11.91
CA LEU A 77 -1.22 2.01 13.24
C LEU A 77 -0.33 3.23 13.49
N ASN A 78 0.91 3.18 13.02
CA ASN A 78 1.83 4.30 13.23
C ASN A 78 1.38 5.56 12.47
N ALA A 79 0.83 5.40 11.27
CA ALA A 79 0.24 6.50 10.51
C ALA A 79 -1.00 7.07 11.23
N ALA A 80 -1.88 6.20 11.74
CA ALA A 80 -3.04 6.61 12.53
C ALA A 80 -2.62 7.43 13.77
N LYS A 81 -1.57 7.03 14.49
CA LYS A 81 -1.01 7.77 15.63
C LYS A 81 -0.48 9.15 15.24
N ILE A 82 0.23 9.27 14.11
CA ILE A 82 0.72 10.57 13.63
C ILE A 82 -0.45 11.51 13.34
N LEU A 83 -1.55 10.98 12.84
CA LEU A 83 -2.76 11.74 12.52
C LEU A 83 -3.67 11.99 13.75
N GLY A 84 -3.35 11.42 14.92
CA GLY A 84 -4.21 11.45 16.11
C GLY A 84 -5.54 10.72 15.91
N LYS A 85 -5.54 9.66 15.10
CA LYS A 85 -6.72 8.86 14.72
C LYS A 85 -6.64 7.40 15.21
N GLU A 86 -5.69 7.08 16.06
CA GLU A 86 -5.48 5.72 16.56
C GLU A 86 -6.65 5.20 17.43
N ALA A 87 -7.53 6.08 17.91
CA ALA A 87 -8.75 5.67 18.60
C ALA A 87 -9.81 5.09 17.64
N ASP A 88 -9.79 5.52 16.38
CA ASP A 88 -10.81 5.20 15.38
C ASP A 88 -10.34 4.15 14.37
N ILE A 89 -9.05 4.16 13.99
CA ILE A 89 -8.48 3.36 12.91
C ILE A 89 -7.08 2.84 13.23
N GLY A 90 -6.52 2.03 12.35
CA GLY A 90 -5.10 1.60 12.36
C GLY A 90 -4.83 0.29 13.07
N SER A 91 -5.80 -0.28 13.77
CA SER A 91 -5.74 -1.61 14.40
C SER A 91 -7.12 -2.25 14.48
N LEU A 92 -7.16 -3.57 14.59
CA LEU A 92 -8.40 -4.34 14.75
C LEU A 92 -8.73 -4.44 16.23
N GLU A 93 -9.57 -3.54 16.72
CA GLU A 93 -10.02 -3.47 18.11
C GLU A 93 -11.51 -3.15 18.16
N VAL A 94 -12.20 -3.66 19.19
CA VAL A 94 -13.64 -3.37 19.39
C VAL A 94 -13.84 -1.86 19.57
N GLY A 95 -14.79 -1.31 18.83
CA GLY A 95 -15.15 0.12 18.88
C GLY A 95 -14.47 0.97 17.80
N LYS A 96 -13.50 0.42 17.04
CA LYS A 96 -12.91 1.10 15.89
C LYS A 96 -13.71 0.86 14.61
N LEU A 97 -13.48 1.69 13.61
CA LEU A 97 -14.03 1.50 12.28
C LEU A 97 -13.55 0.16 11.70
N ALA A 98 -14.45 -0.56 11.05
CA ALA A 98 -14.14 -1.82 10.41
C ALA A 98 -13.47 -1.58 9.04
N ASP A 99 -12.29 -0.95 9.09
CA ASP A 99 -11.42 -0.72 7.94
C ASP A 99 -10.34 -1.81 7.94
N LEU A 100 -10.41 -2.73 7.00
CA LEU A 100 -9.46 -3.84 6.94
C LEU A 100 -9.15 -4.27 5.51
N VAL A 101 -8.00 -4.90 5.36
CA VAL A 101 -7.56 -5.54 4.12
C VAL A 101 -7.25 -6.99 4.40
N LEU A 102 -7.82 -7.89 3.60
CA LEU A 102 -7.46 -9.31 3.59
C LEU A 102 -6.34 -9.53 2.59
N LEU A 103 -5.28 -10.16 3.04
CA LEU A 103 -4.11 -10.52 2.22
C LEU A 103 -3.96 -12.03 2.19
N ASP A 104 -3.55 -12.57 1.04
CA ASP A 104 -3.11 -13.97 0.94
C ASP A 104 -1.70 -14.18 1.53
N SER A 105 -1.19 -15.41 1.44
CA SER A 105 0.15 -15.76 1.92
C SER A 105 1.29 -15.05 1.16
N GLU A 106 1.02 -14.52 -0.03
CA GLU A 106 1.96 -13.73 -0.83
C GLU A 106 1.76 -12.21 -0.63
N SER A 107 0.90 -11.82 0.32
CA SER A 107 0.52 -10.43 0.59
C SER A 107 -0.15 -9.74 -0.61
N LYS A 108 -0.87 -10.50 -1.45
CA LYS A 108 -1.78 -9.94 -2.44
C LYS A 108 -3.11 -9.61 -1.81
N VAL A 109 -3.74 -8.53 -2.26
CA VAL A 109 -5.04 -8.10 -1.72
C VAL A 109 -6.14 -9.03 -2.22
N CYS A 110 -6.83 -9.69 -1.28
CA CYS A 110 -8.00 -10.53 -1.52
C CYS A 110 -9.29 -9.72 -1.42
N ALA A 111 -9.40 -8.88 -0.40
CA ALA A 111 -10.56 -8.02 -0.20
C ALA A 111 -10.19 -6.77 0.61
N THR A 112 -10.99 -5.73 0.48
CA THR A 112 -10.87 -4.47 1.24
C THR A 112 -12.24 -4.08 1.78
N MET A 113 -12.31 -3.82 3.08
CA MET A 113 -13.49 -3.33 3.77
C MET A 113 -13.23 -1.91 4.27
N ILE A 114 -14.24 -1.05 4.15
CA ILE A 114 -14.24 0.32 4.67
C ILE A 114 -15.56 0.52 5.42
N GLU A 115 -15.48 0.93 6.68
CA GLU A 115 -16.64 1.16 7.56
C GLU A 115 -17.60 -0.04 7.61
N GLY A 116 -17.05 -1.26 7.58
CA GLY A 116 -17.84 -2.49 7.62
C GLY A 116 -18.40 -2.97 6.28
N GLU A 117 -18.16 -2.25 5.19
CA GLU A 117 -18.63 -2.61 3.85
C GLU A 117 -17.49 -3.10 2.95
N TRP A 118 -17.69 -4.22 2.27
CA TRP A 118 -16.76 -4.68 1.25
C TRP A 118 -16.74 -3.74 0.04
N LYS A 119 -15.63 -3.03 -0.16
CA LYS A 119 -15.43 -2.12 -1.31
C LYS A 119 -14.70 -2.79 -2.46
N TYR A 120 -13.94 -3.84 -2.17
CA TYR A 120 -13.26 -4.66 -3.15
C TYR A 120 -13.21 -6.11 -2.67
N VAL A 121 -13.50 -7.03 -3.56
CA VAL A 121 -13.31 -8.48 -3.36
C VAL A 121 -12.80 -9.04 -4.68
N ASN A 122 -11.67 -9.73 -4.68
CA ASN A 122 -11.20 -10.40 -5.88
C ASN A 122 -12.09 -11.61 -6.22
N ASP A 123 -12.03 -12.08 -7.46
CA ASP A 123 -12.94 -13.10 -7.96
C ASP A 123 -12.87 -14.42 -7.18
N ASP A 124 -11.69 -14.81 -6.74
CA ASP A 124 -11.46 -16.07 -6.00
C ASP A 124 -12.11 -16.05 -4.59
N TRP A 125 -12.41 -14.88 -4.05
CA TRP A 125 -12.93 -14.69 -2.69
C TRP A 125 -14.41 -14.26 -2.67
N LYS A 126 -15.02 -13.98 -3.83
CA LYS A 126 -16.42 -13.52 -3.91
C LYS A 126 -17.38 -14.50 -3.28
N GLU A 127 -17.27 -15.79 -3.61
CA GLU A 127 -18.17 -16.82 -3.09
C GLU A 127 -18.03 -16.98 -1.57
N ALA A 128 -16.80 -16.96 -1.05
CA ALA A 128 -16.53 -17.12 0.38
C ALA A 128 -17.04 -15.94 1.23
N LEU A 129 -17.08 -14.73 0.67
CA LEU A 129 -17.48 -13.51 1.38
C LEU A 129 -18.92 -13.07 1.10
N SER A 130 -19.60 -13.63 0.09
CA SER A 130 -21.00 -13.33 -0.23
C SER A 130 -22.02 -14.12 0.62
N SER A 131 -21.57 -15.13 1.37
CA SER A 131 -22.43 -16.00 2.16
C SER A 131 -22.56 -15.60 3.65
N GLN A 132 -22.25 -14.34 3.97
CA GLN A 132 -22.38 -13.81 5.34
C GLN A 132 -23.42 -12.71 5.43
#